data_605ad0fe37aa4556afb0ed91dc4e86c4
#
_entry.id   605ad0fe37aa4556afb0ed91dc4e86c4
#
_cell.length_a   1.000
_cell.length_b   1.000
_cell.length_c   1.000
_cell.angle_alpha   90.00
_cell.angle_beta   90.00
_cell.angle_gamma   90.00
#
_symmetry.space_group_name_H-M   'P 1'
#
loop_
_entity.id
_entity.type
_entity.pdbx_description
1 polymer ?
#
loop_
_entity_poly.entity_id
_entity_poly.type
_entity_poly.pdbx_seq_one_letter_code
_entity_poly.pdbx_strand_id
1 'polypeptide(L)'
;MVDDGSTDGTLEWLDSHRQELSKVRSLSQDHLGPAAARNLGVEQAKGDTIIFIDSDLVVTENFLQAHADALVQGQQQLGSDRVFTYGWVINTNNFDNPSSEPYKITDFSAAYFATGNVAIARKWLEEAGLFDTRFQLYGWEDLELGVRLKQLGLKLIKCPAAVGYHWHPPFNLDQIPQMIDREIQRGRMGVLFYQKHPTWDVRMMIQMTWLHRILWGVLSVGGRLNERTMASFLQYLINRGKPQLALEIARIFLNWYNVQGVYAAYADMEKKRYSA
;
A
#
# COMPACT_ATOMS: atom_id res chain seq x y z
N MET A 1 11.79 2.11 -13.14
CA MET A 1 11.80 1.40 -11.85
C MET A 1 12.74 2.14 -10.92
N VAL A 2 12.38 2.30 -9.65
CA VAL A 2 13.27 2.93 -8.64
C VAL A 2 13.56 1.88 -7.57
N ASP A 3 14.82 1.62 -7.34
CA ASP A 3 15.34 0.77 -6.27
C ASP A 3 15.67 1.63 -5.05
N ASP A 4 15.15 1.28 -3.89
CA ASP A 4 15.32 2.03 -2.64
C ASP A 4 16.38 1.37 -1.73
N GLY A 5 17.53 1.02 -2.32
CA GLY A 5 18.67 0.45 -1.59
C GLY A 5 18.53 -1.05 -1.32
N SER A 6 18.07 -1.82 -2.29
CA SER A 6 18.02 -3.28 -2.18
C SER A 6 19.41 -3.91 -2.00
N THR A 7 19.48 -4.94 -1.15
CA THR A 7 20.71 -5.69 -0.83
C THR A 7 20.61 -7.17 -1.21
N ASP A 8 19.58 -7.55 -1.95
CA ASP A 8 19.22 -8.92 -2.31
C ASP A 8 19.68 -9.33 -3.72
N GLY A 9 20.47 -8.49 -4.39
CA GLY A 9 20.94 -8.73 -5.76
C GLY A 9 20.01 -8.20 -6.85
N THR A 10 19.00 -7.42 -6.51
CA THR A 10 18.04 -6.83 -7.48
C THR A 10 18.75 -6.00 -8.54
N LEU A 11 19.70 -5.13 -8.16
CA LEU A 11 20.39 -4.25 -9.10
C LEU A 11 21.29 -5.04 -10.05
N GLU A 12 22.04 -6.02 -9.54
CA GLU A 12 22.89 -6.91 -10.34
C GLU A 12 22.05 -7.73 -11.33
N TRP A 13 20.88 -8.20 -10.89
CA TRP A 13 19.97 -8.91 -11.77
C TRP A 13 19.45 -8.01 -12.90
N LEU A 14 19.03 -6.80 -12.60
CA LEU A 14 18.57 -5.81 -13.59
C LEU A 14 19.65 -5.47 -14.59
N ASP A 15 20.89 -5.28 -14.14
CA ASP A 15 22.03 -4.99 -15.01
C ASP A 15 22.35 -6.16 -15.93
N SER A 16 22.29 -7.39 -15.44
CA SER A 16 22.54 -8.58 -16.27
C SER A 16 21.47 -8.82 -17.33
N HIS A 17 20.23 -8.35 -17.12
CA HIS A 17 19.09 -8.50 -18.06
C HIS A 17 18.78 -7.19 -18.83
N ARG A 18 19.70 -6.24 -18.86
CA ARG A 18 19.50 -4.91 -19.47
C ARG A 18 19.13 -4.96 -20.96
N GLN A 19 19.59 -5.97 -21.71
CA GLN A 19 19.23 -6.15 -23.13
C GLN A 19 17.77 -6.53 -23.30
N GLU A 20 17.27 -7.46 -22.49
CA GLU A 20 15.89 -7.91 -22.48
C GLU A 20 14.95 -6.81 -21.98
N LEU A 21 15.40 -6.05 -20.98
CA LEU A 21 14.71 -4.96 -20.34
C LEU A 21 15.02 -3.59 -20.99
N SER A 22 15.26 -3.55 -22.30
CA SER A 22 15.70 -2.33 -23.01
C SER A 22 14.77 -1.12 -22.86
N LYS A 23 13.48 -1.34 -22.53
CA LYS A 23 12.50 -0.28 -22.24
C LYS A 23 12.42 0.10 -20.76
N VAL A 24 13.10 -0.63 -19.88
CA VAL A 24 13.11 -0.38 -18.44
C VAL A 24 14.31 0.47 -18.11
N ARG A 25 14.08 1.58 -17.43
CA ARG A 25 15.13 2.41 -16.84
C ARG A 25 15.11 2.21 -15.34
N SER A 26 16.19 1.68 -14.78
CA SER A 26 16.40 1.55 -13.34
C SER A 26 17.07 2.80 -12.80
N LEU A 27 16.63 3.24 -11.64
CA LEU A 27 17.23 4.28 -10.81
C LEU A 27 17.47 3.65 -9.43
N SER A 28 18.53 4.06 -8.75
CA SER A 28 18.82 3.63 -7.38
C SER A 28 18.99 4.83 -6.48
N GLN A 29 18.59 4.69 -5.23
CA GLN A 29 18.83 5.64 -4.15
C GLN A 29 19.19 4.88 -2.86
N ASP A 30 19.74 5.59 -1.88
CA ASP A 30 19.85 5.08 -0.51
C ASP A 30 18.44 4.79 0.04
N HIS A 31 18.35 3.86 1.01
CA HIS A 31 17.05 3.50 1.60
C HIS A 31 16.41 4.69 2.35
N LEU A 32 15.57 5.43 1.63
CA LEU A 32 14.86 6.62 2.10
C LEU A 32 13.34 6.41 2.25
N GLY A 33 12.87 5.22 1.93
CA GLY A 33 11.48 4.82 2.04
C GLY A 33 10.66 5.03 0.77
N PRO A 34 9.43 4.45 0.74
CA PRO A 34 8.61 4.37 -0.47
C PRO A 34 8.17 5.73 -1.02
N ALA A 35 7.98 6.72 -0.16
CA ALA A 35 7.61 8.08 -0.57
C ALA A 35 8.73 8.74 -1.39
N ALA A 36 9.99 8.64 -0.92
CA ALA A 36 11.15 9.20 -1.61
C ALA A 36 11.39 8.48 -2.94
N ALA A 37 11.31 7.15 -2.97
CA ALA A 37 11.46 6.36 -4.20
C ALA A 37 10.43 6.73 -5.26
N ARG A 38 9.14 6.89 -4.87
CA ARG A 38 8.09 7.32 -5.80
C ARG A 38 8.33 8.75 -6.31
N ASN A 39 8.76 9.67 -5.45
CA ASN A 39 9.09 11.04 -5.87
C ASN A 39 10.22 11.05 -6.90
N LEU A 40 11.30 10.33 -6.65
CA LEU A 40 12.39 10.17 -7.63
C LEU A 40 11.86 9.61 -8.96
N GLY A 41 10.97 8.63 -8.91
CA GLY A 41 10.31 8.09 -10.09
C GLY A 41 9.51 9.13 -10.86
N VAL A 42 8.73 9.98 -10.18
CA VAL A 42 7.95 11.07 -10.79
C VAL A 42 8.87 12.13 -11.41
N GLU A 43 9.89 12.57 -10.68
CA GLU A 43 10.88 13.57 -11.15
C GLU A 43 11.60 13.13 -12.41
N GLN A 44 11.98 11.86 -12.48
CA GLN A 44 12.71 11.28 -13.58
C GLN A 44 11.85 10.76 -14.73
N ALA A 45 10.54 10.70 -14.55
CA ALA A 45 9.61 10.29 -15.59
C ALA A 45 9.57 11.32 -16.73
N LYS A 46 9.33 10.85 -17.97
CA LYS A 46 9.25 11.72 -19.17
C LYS A 46 7.81 11.94 -19.65
N GLY A 47 6.88 11.10 -19.24
CA GLY A 47 5.48 11.20 -19.65
C GLY A 47 4.68 12.22 -18.84
N ASP A 48 3.61 12.73 -19.39
CA ASP A 48 2.67 13.64 -18.72
C ASP A 48 1.70 12.90 -17.80
N THR A 49 1.54 11.60 -18.01
CA THR A 49 0.76 10.70 -17.16
C THR A 49 1.70 9.74 -16.45
N ILE A 50 1.57 9.66 -15.15
CA ILE A 50 2.30 8.72 -14.28
C ILE A 50 1.37 7.56 -13.93
N ILE A 51 1.87 6.34 -14.12
CA ILE A 51 1.19 5.14 -13.65
C ILE A 51 2.06 4.53 -12.55
N PHE A 52 1.48 4.39 -11.36
CA PHE A 52 2.11 3.66 -10.26
C PHE A 52 1.61 2.22 -10.27
N ILE A 53 2.54 1.31 -10.14
CA ILE A 53 2.28 -0.12 -9.94
C ILE A 53 3.24 -0.66 -8.88
N ASP A 54 2.82 -1.66 -8.12
CA ASP A 54 3.71 -2.40 -7.22
C ASP A 54 4.64 -3.31 -8.02
N SER A 55 5.84 -3.56 -7.53
CA SER A 55 6.88 -4.34 -8.24
C SER A 55 6.53 -5.82 -8.41
N ASP A 56 5.59 -6.32 -7.63
CA ASP A 56 5.05 -7.69 -7.62
C ASP A 56 3.68 -7.81 -8.32
N LEU A 57 3.38 -6.83 -9.21
CA LEU A 57 2.14 -6.80 -9.98
C LEU A 57 2.37 -7.29 -11.41
N VAL A 58 1.62 -8.32 -11.82
CA VAL A 58 1.54 -8.76 -13.22
C VAL A 58 0.32 -8.12 -13.87
N VAL A 59 0.50 -7.39 -14.96
CA VAL A 59 -0.58 -6.62 -15.60
C VAL A 59 -1.07 -7.28 -16.88
N THR A 60 -2.32 -6.99 -17.26
CA THR A 60 -2.91 -7.46 -18.53
C THR A 60 -2.35 -6.68 -19.72
N GLU A 61 -2.43 -7.25 -20.93
CA GLU A 61 -1.92 -6.62 -22.16
C GLU A 61 -2.53 -5.25 -22.46
N ASN A 62 -3.80 -5.05 -22.13
CA ASN A 62 -4.53 -3.80 -22.34
C ASN A 62 -4.39 -2.79 -21.20
N PHE A 63 -3.57 -3.08 -20.18
CA PHE A 63 -3.47 -2.32 -18.92
C PHE A 63 -3.24 -0.82 -19.14
N LEU A 64 -2.23 -0.47 -19.95
CA LEU A 64 -1.89 0.93 -20.21
C LEU A 64 -3.01 1.64 -21.00
N GLN A 65 -3.54 0.96 -22.04
CA GLN A 65 -4.61 1.50 -22.86
C GLN A 65 -5.89 1.71 -22.03
N ALA A 66 -6.23 0.77 -21.17
CA ALA A 66 -7.39 0.90 -20.29
C ALA A 66 -7.32 2.14 -19.40
N HIS A 67 -6.16 2.42 -18.80
CA HIS A 67 -5.96 3.64 -18.03
C HIS A 67 -6.08 4.91 -18.89
N ALA A 68 -5.47 4.92 -20.07
CA ALA A 68 -5.51 6.06 -20.98
C ALA A 68 -6.96 6.38 -21.41
N ASP A 69 -7.71 5.35 -21.82
CA ASP A 69 -9.11 5.50 -22.25
C ASP A 69 -9.99 5.98 -21.09
N ALA A 70 -9.81 5.43 -19.90
CA ALA A 70 -10.58 5.81 -18.71
C ALA A 70 -10.29 7.26 -18.29
N LEU A 71 -9.02 7.73 -18.40
CA LEU A 71 -8.67 9.13 -18.14
C LEU A 71 -9.39 10.06 -19.13
N VAL A 72 -9.31 9.77 -20.44
CA VAL A 72 -9.96 10.58 -21.47
C VAL A 72 -11.48 10.61 -21.28
N GLN A 73 -12.11 9.45 -21.06
CA GLN A 73 -13.54 9.35 -20.81
C GLN A 73 -13.96 10.12 -19.55
N GLY A 74 -13.20 9.98 -18.46
CA GLY A 74 -13.47 10.69 -17.20
C GLY A 74 -13.38 12.21 -17.38
N GLN A 75 -12.38 12.70 -18.10
CA GLN A 75 -12.22 14.12 -18.41
C GLN A 75 -13.41 14.65 -19.24
N GLN A 76 -13.85 13.92 -20.25
CA GLN A 76 -15.00 14.28 -21.09
C GLN A 76 -16.30 14.29 -20.26
N GLN A 77 -16.55 13.27 -19.47
CA GLN A 77 -17.77 13.16 -18.66
C GLN A 77 -17.89 14.26 -17.61
N LEU A 78 -16.78 14.67 -17.02
CA LEU A 78 -16.75 15.67 -15.94
C LEU A 78 -16.49 17.10 -16.47
N GLY A 79 -16.14 17.25 -17.75
CA GLY A 79 -15.73 18.54 -18.31
C GLY A 79 -14.50 19.13 -17.60
N SER A 80 -13.64 18.27 -17.04
CA SER A 80 -12.49 18.66 -16.22
C SER A 80 -11.37 17.64 -16.34
N ASP A 81 -10.13 18.12 -16.32
CA ASP A 81 -8.93 17.28 -16.29
C ASP A 81 -8.51 16.85 -14.86
N ARG A 82 -9.28 17.25 -13.84
CA ARG A 82 -9.07 16.86 -12.42
C ARG A 82 -9.55 15.45 -12.16
N VAL A 83 -8.97 14.48 -12.85
CA VAL A 83 -9.30 13.07 -12.74
C VAL A 83 -8.04 12.23 -12.60
N PHE A 84 -8.19 11.09 -11.97
CA PHE A 84 -7.22 10.00 -11.98
C PHE A 84 -7.96 8.66 -11.99
N THR A 85 -7.31 7.61 -12.47
CA THR A 85 -7.93 6.30 -12.58
C THR A 85 -7.32 5.34 -11.58
N TYR A 86 -8.14 4.42 -11.06
CA TYR A 86 -7.72 3.32 -10.19
C TYR A 86 -8.22 2.00 -10.77
N GLY A 87 -7.29 1.13 -11.13
CA GLY A 87 -7.55 -0.19 -11.70
C GLY A 87 -7.88 -1.26 -10.65
N TRP A 88 -8.15 -2.46 -11.10
CA TRP A 88 -8.33 -3.59 -10.21
C TRP A 88 -6.99 -4.21 -9.83
N VAL A 89 -6.87 -4.57 -8.56
CA VAL A 89 -5.77 -5.38 -8.02
C VAL A 89 -6.37 -6.68 -7.51
N ILE A 90 -6.01 -7.78 -8.15
CA ILE A 90 -6.49 -9.12 -7.81
C ILE A 90 -5.36 -9.87 -7.11
N ASN A 91 -5.59 -10.27 -5.87
CA ASN A 91 -4.58 -11.01 -5.11
C ASN A 91 -4.52 -12.47 -5.56
N THR A 92 -3.33 -12.96 -5.88
CA THR A 92 -3.07 -14.34 -6.28
C THR A 92 -1.85 -14.91 -5.57
N ASN A 93 -1.87 -16.21 -5.31
CA ASN A 93 -0.69 -16.97 -4.89
C ASN A 93 -0.20 -17.94 -6.00
N ASN A 94 -0.82 -17.89 -7.18
CA ASN A 94 -0.41 -18.67 -8.33
C ASN A 94 0.62 -17.88 -9.16
N PHE A 95 1.89 -18.16 -8.94
CA PHE A 95 2.99 -17.50 -9.66
C PHE A 95 3.03 -17.87 -11.16
N ASP A 96 2.76 -19.13 -11.48
CA ASP A 96 2.89 -19.64 -12.85
C ASP A 96 1.77 -19.15 -13.77
N ASN A 97 0.58 -18.91 -13.22
CA ASN A 97 -0.56 -18.39 -13.96
C ASN A 97 -1.38 -17.41 -13.10
N PRO A 98 -0.85 -16.22 -12.82
CA PRO A 98 -1.51 -15.24 -11.95
C PRO A 98 -2.87 -14.79 -12.50
N SER A 99 -3.03 -14.74 -13.83
CA SER A 99 -4.27 -14.31 -14.48
C SER A 99 -5.42 -15.34 -14.39
N SER A 100 -5.18 -16.53 -13.84
CA SER A 100 -6.24 -17.52 -13.60
C SER A 100 -7.16 -17.18 -12.43
N GLU A 101 -6.75 -16.24 -11.55
CA GLU A 101 -7.56 -15.86 -10.39
C GLU A 101 -8.68 -14.88 -10.77
N PRO A 102 -9.95 -15.20 -10.41
CA PRO A 102 -11.04 -14.28 -10.59
C PRO A 102 -11.00 -13.17 -9.54
N TYR A 103 -11.58 -12.01 -9.85
CA TYR A 103 -11.82 -10.96 -8.87
C TYR A 103 -12.71 -11.46 -7.72
N LYS A 104 -12.29 -11.21 -6.48
CA LYS A 104 -13.00 -11.57 -5.26
C LYS A 104 -13.45 -10.29 -4.53
N ILE A 105 -14.50 -10.39 -3.72
CA ILE A 105 -14.97 -9.26 -2.92
C ILE A 105 -13.88 -8.75 -1.95
N THR A 106 -12.96 -9.61 -1.56
CA THR A 106 -11.81 -9.28 -0.71
C THR A 106 -10.75 -8.44 -1.42
N ASP A 107 -10.78 -8.36 -2.77
CA ASP A 107 -9.89 -7.53 -3.58
C ASP A 107 -10.40 -6.10 -3.70
N PHE A 108 -11.62 -5.83 -3.19
CA PHE A 108 -12.18 -4.48 -3.21
C PHE A 108 -11.35 -3.54 -2.33
N SER A 109 -10.94 -2.42 -2.92
CA SER A 109 -10.29 -1.32 -2.21
C SER A 109 -11.20 -0.10 -2.14
N ALA A 110 -11.41 0.42 -0.93
CA ALA A 110 -12.10 1.68 -0.67
C ALA A 110 -11.12 2.89 -0.67
N ALA A 111 -9.83 2.66 -0.89
CA ALA A 111 -8.83 3.71 -0.93
C ALA A 111 -9.17 4.74 -2.02
N TYR A 112 -9.06 6.03 -1.68
CA TYR A 112 -9.28 7.09 -2.65
C TYR A 112 -8.10 7.15 -3.64
N PHE A 113 -6.87 7.04 -3.14
CA PHE A 113 -5.65 6.97 -3.94
C PHE A 113 -4.75 5.88 -3.34
N ALA A 114 -4.33 4.92 -4.14
CA ALA A 114 -3.43 3.86 -3.73
C ALA A 114 -2.49 3.50 -4.89
N THR A 115 -1.21 3.44 -4.61
CA THR A 115 -0.15 3.36 -5.61
C THR A 115 0.05 1.98 -6.25
N GLY A 116 -0.69 0.98 -5.79
CA GLY A 116 -0.60 -0.36 -6.37
C GLY A 116 -1.13 -0.47 -7.81
N ASN A 117 -2.08 0.39 -8.23
CA ASN A 117 -2.61 0.41 -9.59
C ASN A 117 -3.36 1.72 -9.87
N VAL A 118 -2.65 2.82 -10.13
CA VAL A 118 -3.26 4.15 -10.33
C VAL A 118 -2.56 4.92 -11.45
N ALA A 119 -3.34 5.62 -12.29
CA ALA A 119 -2.83 6.54 -13.30
C ALA A 119 -3.32 7.95 -13.04
N ILE A 120 -2.41 8.93 -13.09
CA ILE A 120 -2.68 10.33 -12.78
C ILE A 120 -1.78 11.24 -13.63
N ALA A 121 -2.29 12.42 -14.05
CA ALA A 121 -1.46 13.41 -14.71
C ALA A 121 -0.40 13.95 -13.73
N ARG A 122 0.86 14.03 -14.19
CA ARG A 122 2.03 14.47 -13.39
C ARG A 122 1.77 15.80 -12.70
N LYS A 123 1.19 16.78 -13.43
CA LYS A 123 0.93 18.10 -12.88
C LYS A 123 0.12 18.11 -11.59
N TRP A 124 -0.80 17.14 -11.40
CA TRP A 124 -1.58 17.02 -10.19
C TRP A 124 -0.79 16.47 -8.99
N LEU A 125 0.21 15.63 -9.26
CA LEU A 125 1.17 15.19 -8.23
C LEU A 125 2.04 16.36 -7.79
N GLU A 126 2.53 17.15 -8.74
CA GLU A 126 3.37 18.33 -8.49
C GLU A 126 2.56 19.41 -7.75
N GLU A 127 1.32 19.72 -8.18
CA GLU A 127 0.44 20.68 -7.51
C GLU A 127 0.07 20.23 -6.08
N ALA A 128 -0.08 18.93 -5.87
CA ALA A 128 -0.28 18.36 -4.53
C ALA A 128 0.99 18.38 -3.66
N GLY A 129 2.18 18.63 -4.22
CA GLY A 129 3.47 18.66 -3.51
C GLY A 129 4.10 17.28 -3.35
N LEU A 130 3.79 16.32 -4.25
CA LEU A 130 4.35 14.98 -4.28
C LEU A 130 4.06 14.16 -2.99
N PHE A 131 4.74 13.02 -2.82
CA PHE A 131 4.65 12.25 -1.57
C PHE A 131 5.44 12.93 -0.45
N ASP A 132 4.92 12.93 0.75
CA ASP A 132 5.63 13.46 1.91
C ASP A 132 6.71 12.47 2.39
N THR A 133 7.97 12.84 2.21
CA THR A 133 9.13 11.99 2.54
C THR A 133 9.33 11.77 4.04
N ARG A 134 8.54 12.39 4.91
CA ARG A 134 8.50 12.04 6.34
C ARG A 134 7.87 10.66 6.60
N PHE A 135 7.10 10.13 5.64
CA PHE A 135 6.63 8.73 5.66
C PHE A 135 7.77 7.81 5.19
N GLN A 136 8.72 7.57 6.09
CA GLN A 136 9.90 6.74 5.80
C GLN A 136 9.66 5.26 6.07
N LEU A 137 8.67 4.94 6.90
CA LEU A 137 8.29 3.57 7.25
C LEU A 137 7.07 3.15 6.43
N TYR A 138 6.63 1.90 6.62
CA TYR A 138 5.53 1.31 5.88
C TYR A 138 4.18 1.97 6.14
N GLY A 139 3.53 2.43 5.06
CA GLY A 139 2.10 2.75 4.98
C GLY A 139 1.72 4.22 5.15
N TRP A 140 0.55 4.55 4.62
CA TRP A 140 -0.20 5.81 4.69
C TRP A 140 0.29 6.95 3.77
N GLU A 141 1.46 6.87 3.15
CA GLU A 141 2.00 7.91 2.27
C GLU A 141 1.11 8.20 1.05
N ASP A 142 0.50 7.15 0.51
CA ASP A 142 -0.42 7.22 -0.63
C ASP A 142 -1.79 7.76 -0.24
N LEU A 143 -2.35 7.30 0.88
CA LEU A 143 -3.63 7.80 1.38
C LEU A 143 -3.52 9.27 1.85
N GLU A 144 -2.38 9.68 2.40
CA GLU A 144 -2.09 11.07 2.74
C GLU A 144 -2.07 11.94 1.50
N LEU A 145 -1.36 11.52 0.45
CA LEU A 145 -1.38 12.20 -0.84
C LEU A 145 -2.82 12.24 -1.41
N GLY A 146 -3.56 11.15 -1.27
CA GLY A 146 -4.96 11.06 -1.67
C GLY A 146 -5.85 12.12 -1.01
N VAL A 147 -5.62 12.45 0.27
CA VAL A 147 -6.33 13.55 0.94
C VAL A 147 -6.03 14.90 0.27
N ARG A 148 -4.76 15.18 -0.05
CA ARG A 148 -4.37 16.43 -0.74
C ARG A 148 -4.94 16.51 -2.16
N LEU A 149 -4.90 15.41 -2.91
CA LEU A 149 -5.51 15.32 -4.25
C LEU A 149 -7.03 15.56 -4.19
N LYS A 150 -7.72 15.02 -3.18
CA LYS A 150 -9.14 15.26 -2.95
C LYS A 150 -9.43 16.72 -2.63
N GLN A 151 -8.57 17.39 -1.86
CA GLN A 151 -8.67 18.83 -1.55
C GLN A 151 -8.47 19.70 -2.81
N LEU A 152 -7.63 19.27 -3.74
CA LEU A 152 -7.49 19.89 -5.07
C LEU A 152 -8.70 19.62 -5.99
N GLY A 153 -9.69 18.86 -5.54
CA GLY A 153 -10.92 18.58 -6.29
C GLY A 153 -10.80 17.47 -7.32
N LEU A 154 -9.71 16.67 -7.30
CA LEU A 154 -9.60 15.53 -8.20
C LEU A 154 -10.72 14.52 -7.95
N LYS A 155 -11.09 13.79 -8.98
CA LYS A 155 -12.10 12.75 -8.94
C LYS A 155 -11.50 11.40 -9.33
N LEU A 156 -11.82 10.40 -8.54
CA LEU A 156 -11.45 9.00 -8.82
C LEU A 156 -12.39 8.42 -9.88
N ILE A 157 -11.81 7.91 -10.95
CA ILE A 157 -12.47 7.10 -11.98
C ILE A 157 -12.05 5.65 -11.80
N LYS A 158 -12.98 4.78 -11.45
CA LYS A 158 -12.71 3.34 -11.40
C LYS A 158 -12.48 2.80 -12.79
N CYS A 159 -11.40 2.03 -12.97
CA CYS A 159 -10.99 1.45 -14.25
C CYS A 159 -10.87 -0.07 -14.13
N PRO A 160 -11.98 -0.81 -14.10
CA PRO A 160 -11.95 -2.27 -13.94
C PRO A 160 -11.27 -3.02 -15.09
N ALA A 161 -11.08 -2.37 -16.24
CA ALA A 161 -10.36 -2.94 -17.36
C ALA A 161 -8.83 -2.92 -17.20
N ALA A 162 -8.29 -2.06 -16.32
CA ALA A 162 -6.88 -2.04 -15.96
C ALA A 162 -6.63 -3.02 -14.80
N VAL A 163 -6.40 -4.29 -15.14
CA VAL A 163 -6.23 -5.36 -14.14
C VAL A 163 -4.76 -5.61 -13.87
N GLY A 164 -4.40 -5.64 -12.61
CA GLY A 164 -3.12 -6.11 -12.11
C GLY A 164 -3.32 -7.27 -11.14
N TYR A 165 -2.53 -8.32 -11.30
CA TYR A 165 -2.51 -9.49 -10.43
C TYR A 165 -1.35 -9.34 -9.45
N HIS A 166 -1.68 -9.18 -8.18
CA HIS A 166 -0.71 -8.98 -7.11
C HIS A 166 -0.33 -10.32 -6.51
N TRP A 167 0.87 -10.77 -6.81
CA TRP A 167 1.35 -12.05 -6.33
C TRP A 167 1.79 -11.98 -4.87
N HIS A 168 1.34 -12.92 -4.09
CA HIS A 168 1.77 -13.14 -2.72
C HIS A 168 2.11 -14.60 -2.50
N PRO A 169 3.25 -14.93 -1.87
CA PRO A 169 3.52 -16.30 -1.48
C PRO A 169 2.46 -16.77 -0.49
N PRO A 170 2.14 -18.09 -0.49
CA PRO A 170 1.25 -18.64 0.52
C PRO A 170 1.74 -18.32 1.93
N PHE A 171 0.80 -17.96 2.80
CA PHE A 171 1.14 -17.62 4.18
C PHE A 171 1.83 -18.77 4.92
N ASN A 172 2.93 -18.45 5.62
CA ASN A 172 3.63 -19.32 6.53
C ASN A 172 4.03 -18.58 7.81
N LEU A 173 4.44 -19.31 8.85
CA LEU A 173 4.75 -18.71 10.16
C LEU A 173 6.01 -17.84 10.14
N ASP A 174 6.95 -18.07 9.23
CA ASP A 174 8.21 -17.33 9.15
C ASP A 174 7.98 -15.86 8.73
N GLN A 175 6.82 -15.58 8.13
CA GLN A 175 6.43 -14.23 7.74
C GLN A 175 5.91 -13.39 8.92
N ILE A 176 5.47 -14.01 10.01
CA ILE A 176 4.80 -13.32 11.12
C ILE A 176 5.67 -12.23 11.75
N PRO A 177 6.96 -12.41 12.04
CA PRO A 177 7.78 -11.35 12.61
C PRO A 177 7.82 -10.08 11.74
N GLN A 178 7.99 -10.25 10.43
CA GLN A 178 7.97 -9.13 9.48
C GLN A 178 6.59 -8.46 9.39
N MET A 179 5.51 -9.26 9.45
CA MET A 179 4.15 -8.73 9.45
C MET A 179 3.86 -7.90 10.72
N ILE A 180 4.30 -8.35 11.88
CA ILE A 180 4.19 -7.60 13.15
C ILE A 180 4.94 -6.28 13.04
N ASP A 181 6.19 -6.30 12.54
CA ASP A 181 6.98 -5.09 12.37
C ASP A 181 6.30 -4.09 11.43
N ARG A 182 5.79 -4.56 10.28
CA ARG A 182 4.99 -3.73 9.35
C ARG A 182 3.76 -3.11 10.02
N GLU A 183 3.03 -3.85 10.84
CA GLU A 183 1.86 -3.31 11.55
C GLU A 183 2.23 -2.27 12.60
N ILE A 184 3.36 -2.43 13.29
CA ILE A 184 3.89 -1.42 14.22
C ILE A 184 4.32 -0.16 13.48
N GLN A 185 5.03 -0.31 12.36
CA GLN A 185 5.44 0.81 11.49
C GLN A 185 4.22 1.56 10.96
N ARG A 186 3.22 0.81 10.45
CA ARG A 186 1.95 1.35 9.99
C ARG A 186 1.23 2.15 11.07
N GLY A 187 1.23 1.66 12.32
CA GLY A 187 0.69 2.39 13.46
C GLY A 187 1.39 3.72 13.69
N ARG A 188 2.73 3.75 13.62
CA ARG A 188 3.54 4.98 13.77
C ARG A 188 3.27 5.98 12.66
N MET A 189 3.27 5.53 11.40
CA MET A 189 2.99 6.39 10.24
C MET A 189 1.54 6.89 10.24
N GLY A 190 0.61 6.10 10.78
CA GLY A 190 -0.78 6.52 10.98
C GLY A 190 -0.90 7.75 11.90
N VAL A 191 -0.11 7.83 12.97
CA VAL A 191 -0.08 9.01 13.83
C VAL A 191 0.48 10.23 13.10
N LEU A 192 1.51 10.08 12.28
CA LEU A 192 2.01 11.15 11.40
C LEU A 192 0.92 11.62 10.43
N PHE A 193 0.16 10.69 9.85
CA PHE A 193 -0.98 11.02 8.98
C PHE A 193 -2.02 11.84 9.74
N TYR A 194 -2.37 11.45 10.96
CA TYR A 194 -3.30 12.19 11.81
C TYR A 194 -2.78 13.58 12.22
N GLN A 195 -1.49 13.72 12.46
CA GLN A 195 -0.89 15.04 12.75
C GLN A 195 -1.09 16.03 11.60
N LYS A 196 -0.97 15.56 10.37
CA LYS A 196 -1.16 16.38 9.17
C LYS A 196 -2.63 16.68 8.88
N HIS A 197 -3.49 15.71 9.11
CA HIS A 197 -4.92 15.77 8.82
C HIS A 197 -5.72 15.30 10.04
N PRO A 198 -5.91 16.16 11.08
CA PRO A 198 -6.54 15.77 12.34
C PRO A 198 -8.06 15.68 12.22
N THR A 199 -8.53 14.80 11.33
CA THR A 199 -9.96 14.57 11.07
C THR A 199 -10.44 13.27 11.71
N TRP A 200 -11.76 13.15 11.90
CA TRP A 200 -12.37 11.92 12.38
C TRP A 200 -12.17 10.76 11.40
N ASP A 201 -12.24 11.03 10.10
CA ASP A 201 -12.03 10.03 9.06
C ASP A 201 -10.63 9.42 9.15
N VAL A 202 -9.60 10.25 9.31
CA VAL A 202 -8.22 9.76 9.49
C VAL A 202 -8.09 8.94 10.78
N ARG A 203 -8.71 9.40 11.88
CA ARG A 203 -8.72 8.60 13.14
C ARG A 203 -9.34 7.22 12.95
N MET A 204 -10.43 7.14 12.18
CA MET A 204 -11.07 5.86 11.85
C MET A 204 -10.16 5.00 10.97
N MET A 205 -9.56 5.58 9.92
CA MET A 205 -8.67 4.85 9.01
C MET A 205 -7.47 4.22 9.72
N ILE A 206 -6.80 4.99 10.58
CA ILE A 206 -5.61 4.52 11.33
C ILE A 206 -5.95 3.72 12.58
N GLN A 207 -7.23 3.41 12.82
CA GLN A 207 -7.73 2.68 13.99
C GLN A 207 -7.42 3.35 15.35
N MET A 208 -7.30 4.69 15.37
CA MET A 208 -7.01 5.50 16.57
C MET A 208 -8.29 5.88 17.31
N THR A 209 -9.20 4.95 17.54
CA THR A 209 -10.41 5.17 18.33
C THR A 209 -10.53 4.15 19.46
N TRP A 210 -11.18 4.55 20.56
CA TRP A 210 -11.45 3.65 21.69
C TRP A 210 -12.21 2.38 21.26
N LEU A 211 -13.05 2.50 20.22
CA LEU A 211 -13.82 1.39 19.68
C LEU A 211 -12.89 0.32 19.06
N HIS A 212 -11.91 0.72 18.25
CA HIS A 212 -10.91 -0.21 17.69
C HIS A 212 -10.06 -0.86 18.78
N ARG A 213 -9.69 -0.07 19.81
CA ARG A 213 -8.91 -0.59 20.94
C ARG A 213 -9.68 -1.65 21.72
N ILE A 214 -10.98 -1.43 21.97
CA ILE A 214 -11.84 -2.44 22.60
C ILE A 214 -12.01 -3.64 21.68
N LEU A 215 -12.37 -3.43 20.42
CA LEU A 215 -12.59 -4.50 19.44
C LEU A 215 -11.40 -5.46 19.38
N TRP A 216 -10.22 -4.93 19.07
CA TRP A 216 -9.02 -5.76 18.92
C TRP A 216 -8.51 -6.29 20.28
N GLY A 217 -8.74 -5.56 21.37
CA GLY A 217 -8.46 -6.03 22.72
C GLY A 217 -9.31 -7.24 23.09
N VAL A 218 -10.60 -7.22 22.80
CA VAL A 218 -11.52 -8.35 23.05
C VAL A 218 -11.15 -9.53 22.13
N LEU A 219 -11.00 -9.29 20.82
CA LEU A 219 -10.71 -10.36 19.86
C LEU A 219 -9.35 -11.02 20.12
N SER A 220 -8.34 -10.25 20.56
CA SER A 220 -7.03 -10.80 20.92
C SER A 220 -6.94 -11.32 22.36
N VAL A 221 -8.06 -11.27 23.12
CA VAL A 221 -8.09 -11.61 24.56
C VAL A 221 -7.04 -10.81 25.34
N GLY A 222 -7.02 -9.48 25.12
CA GLY A 222 -6.05 -8.59 25.74
C GLY A 222 -4.60 -8.82 25.30
N GLY A 223 -4.41 -9.33 24.07
CA GLY A 223 -3.06 -9.68 23.53
C GLY A 223 -2.57 -11.06 23.92
N ARG A 224 -3.39 -11.89 24.59
CA ARG A 224 -3.03 -13.29 24.89
C ARG A 224 -3.01 -14.16 23.64
N LEU A 225 -3.87 -13.86 22.64
CA LEU A 225 -3.74 -14.44 21.30
C LEU A 225 -2.65 -13.64 20.57
N ASN A 226 -1.51 -14.27 20.36
CA ASN A 226 -0.32 -13.68 19.74
C ASN A 226 0.44 -14.75 18.95
N GLU A 227 1.56 -14.35 18.33
CA GLU A 227 2.37 -15.22 17.48
C GLU A 227 2.85 -16.49 18.18
N ARG A 228 3.09 -16.43 19.50
CA ARG A 228 3.58 -17.59 20.27
C ARG A 228 2.45 -18.54 20.64
N THR A 229 1.36 -18.00 21.17
CA THR A 229 0.22 -18.81 21.66
C THR A 229 -0.55 -19.44 20.52
N MET A 230 -0.57 -18.81 19.34
CA MET A 230 -1.29 -19.27 18.17
C MET A 230 -0.45 -20.12 17.20
N ALA A 231 0.88 -20.16 17.36
CA ALA A 231 1.79 -20.82 16.42
C ALA A 231 1.37 -22.25 16.04
N SER A 232 1.13 -23.10 17.03
CA SER A 232 0.76 -24.51 16.79
C SER A 232 -0.57 -24.66 16.06
N PHE A 233 -1.55 -23.80 16.38
CA PHE A 233 -2.85 -23.81 15.71
C PHE A 233 -2.76 -23.31 14.27
N LEU A 234 -2.03 -22.22 14.03
CA LEU A 234 -1.81 -21.70 12.68
C LEU A 234 -1.05 -22.72 11.82
N GLN A 235 -0.01 -23.36 12.38
CA GLN A 235 0.72 -24.42 11.69
C GLN A 235 -0.17 -25.61 11.34
N TYR A 236 -1.06 -26.00 12.24
CA TYR A 236 -2.06 -27.04 11.95
C TYR A 236 -2.94 -26.69 10.76
N LEU A 237 -3.43 -25.44 10.67
CA LEU A 237 -4.23 -24.98 9.53
C LEU A 237 -3.44 -24.97 8.22
N ILE A 238 -2.17 -24.50 8.26
CA ILE A 238 -1.28 -24.51 7.10
C ILE A 238 -1.06 -25.94 6.60
N ASN A 239 -0.76 -26.87 7.50
CA ASN A 239 -0.55 -28.28 7.17
C ASN A 239 -1.81 -28.96 6.61
N ARG A 240 -2.99 -28.40 6.90
CA ARG A 240 -4.29 -28.82 6.32
C ARG A 240 -4.60 -28.16 4.97
N GLY A 241 -3.65 -27.43 4.37
CA GLY A 241 -3.84 -26.73 3.11
C GLY A 241 -4.75 -25.50 3.22
N LYS A 242 -4.85 -24.88 4.41
CA LYS A 242 -5.66 -23.69 4.68
C LYS A 242 -4.83 -22.47 5.11
N PRO A 243 -3.78 -22.08 4.35
CA PRO A 243 -2.91 -20.96 4.74
C PRO A 243 -3.66 -19.63 4.77
N GLN A 244 -4.64 -19.42 3.87
CA GLN A 244 -5.45 -18.20 3.87
C GLN A 244 -6.29 -18.07 5.16
N LEU A 245 -6.90 -19.15 5.63
CA LEU A 245 -7.64 -19.12 6.92
C LEU A 245 -6.69 -18.86 8.09
N ALA A 246 -5.48 -19.44 8.06
CA ALA A 246 -4.45 -19.16 9.07
C ALA A 246 -4.07 -17.67 9.08
N LEU A 247 -3.90 -17.05 7.91
CA LEU A 247 -3.64 -15.61 7.78
C LEU A 247 -4.78 -14.76 8.36
N GLU A 248 -6.05 -15.07 8.02
CA GLU A 248 -7.19 -14.30 8.54
C GLU A 248 -7.27 -14.36 10.07
N ILE A 249 -6.95 -15.51 10.66
CA ILE A 249 -6.87 -15.64 12.13
C ILE A 249 -5.67 -14.86 12.69
N ALA A 250 -4.51 -14.91 12.04
CA ALA A 250 -3.33 -14.14 12.45
C ALA A 250 -3.60 -12.63 12.43
N ARG A 251 -4.42 -12.13 11.50
CA ARG A 251 -4.82 -10.72 11.43
C ARG A 251 -5.44 -10.19 12.72
N ILE A 252 -6.01 -11.05 13.57
CA ILE A 252 -6.56 -10.64 14.87
C ILE A 252 -5.47 -10.04 15.75
N PHE A 253 -4.36 -10.75 15.95
CA PHE A 253 -3.28 -10.23 16.76
C PHE A 253 -2.41 -9.21 16.01
N LEU A 254 -2.30 -9.30 14.69
CA LEU A 254 -1.61 -8.29 13.87
C LEU A 254 -2.29 -6.92 14.01
N ASN A 255 -3.63 -6.85 13.92
CA ASN A 255 -4.36 -5.61 14.18
C ASN A 255 -4.20 -5.12 15.62
N TRP A 256 -4.07 -6.03 16.60
CA TRP A 256 -3.75 -5.63 17.96
C TRP A 256 -2.39 -4.94 18.05
N TYR A 257 -1.35 -5.48 17.39
CA TYR A 257 -0.03 -4.83 17.28
C TYR A 257 -0.11 -3.45 16.60
N ASN A 258 -0.90 -3.32 15.54
CA ASN A 258 -1.14 -2.03 14.89
C ASN A 258 -1.72 -1.02 15.87
N VAL A 259 -2.81 -1.37 16.57
CA VAL A 259 -3.46 -0.48 17.54
C VAL A 259 -2.51 -0.11 18.68
N GLN A 260 -1.72 -1.06 19.20
CA GLN A 260 -0.70 -0.76 20.21
C GLN A 260 0.35 0.22 19.66
N GLY A 261 0.81 0.02 18.43
CA GLY A 261 1.75 0.92 17.73
C GLY A 261 1.19 2.33 17.57
N VAL A 262 -0.08 2.47 17.19
CA VAL A 262 -0.78 3.77 17.09
C VAL A 262 -0.80 4.48 18.44
N TYR A 263 -1.25 3.81 19.51
CA TYR A 263 -1.37 4.47 20.81
C TYR A 263 -0.02 4.78 21.46
N ALA A 264 0.99 3.94 21.26
CA ALA A 264 2.36 4.22 21.71
C ALA A 264 2.93 5.45 20.99
N ALA A 265 2.83 5.49 19.66
CA ALA A 265 3.31 6.65 18.89
C ALA A 265 2.55 7.94 19.22
N TYR A 266 1.23 7.86 19.46
CA TYR A 266 0.43 9.00 19.86
C TYR A 266 0.85 9.54 21.26
N ALA A 267 1.09 8.65 22.21
CA ALA A 267 1.57 9.03 23.53
C ALA A 267 2.96 9.70 23.49
N ASP A 268 3.87 9.19 22.64
CA ASP A 268 5.20 9.80 22.46
C ASP A 268 5.12 11.18 21.80
N MET A 269 4.19 11.36 20.87
CA MET A 269 3.91 12.65 20.25
C MET A 269 3.42 13.67 21.28
N GLU A 270 2.44 13.30 22.10
CA GLU A 270 1.90 14.18 23.15
C GLU A 270 2.99 14.59 24.16
N LYS A 271 3.84 13.65 24.60
CA LYS A 271 4.97 13.97 25.48
C LYS A 271 5.90 15.03 24.87
N LYS A 272 6.26 14.88 23.59
CA LYS A 272 7.13 15.86 22.90
C LYS A 272 6.49 17.23 22.80
N ARG A 273 5.15 17.29 22.63
CA ARG A 273 4.39 18.56 22.57
C ARG A 273 4.38 19.33 23.90
N TYR A 274 4.40 18.62 25.04
CA TYR A 274 4.43 19.25 26.37
C TYR A 274 5.85 19.55 26.88
N SER A 275 6.88 19.03 26.21
CA SER A 275 8.29 19.27 26.55
C SER A 275 8.98 20.33 25.67
N ALA A 276 8.30 20.81 24.64
CA ALA A 276 8.72 21.92 23.76
C ALA A 276 7.98 23.22 24.11
#